data_cc082d6b24e7b7af1505b582c088c250
#
_entry.id   cc082d6b24e7b7af1505b582c088c250
#
_cell.length_a   1.000
_cell.length_b   1.000
_cell.length_c   1.000
_cell.angle_alpha   90.00
_cell.angle_beta   90.00
_cell.angle_gamma   90.00
#
_symmetry.space_group_name_H-M   'P 1'
#
loop_
_entity.id
_entity.type
_entity.pdbx_description
1 polymer ?
#
loop_
_entity_poly.entity_id
_entity_poly.type
_entity_poly.pdbx_seq_one_letter_code
_entity_poly.pdbx_strand_id
1 'polypeptide(L)'
;MIENPVQLILPKRFGDSRGWFTEVHSVPAFAALGIDCTFVQDNHSYSAPAFTLRGLHFQTPERGQDKLVRCIRGRIYDVAVDVRRGSPTYGQWVGAELSAENGHQLFIPIGFAHGFLTLEPDCEVTYKCSDTYAPQNDGGIRWDSVGIGWPMPVGTTPELSEKDKVQPTLAEFDSPFAYGGRPLAPLS
;
A
#
# COMPACT_ATOMS: atom_id res chain seq x y z
N MET A 1 8.99 7.43 -19.32
CA MET A 1 9.78 7.45 -18.06
C MET A 1 8.78 7.41 -16.92
N ILE A 2 8.98 6.55 -15.94
CA ILE A 2 8.09 6.47 -14.77
C ILE A 2 8.32 7.73 -13.95
N GLU A 3 7.30 8.57 -13.82
CA GLU A 3 7.40 9.85 -13.11
C GLU A 3 7.19 9.68 -11.60
N ASN A 4 6.39 8.70 -11.18
CA ASN A 4 6.04 8.45 -9.78
C ASN A 4 6.59 7.10 -9.29
N PRO A 5 7.29 7.04 -8.13
CA PRO A 5 7.69 5.76 -7.55
C PRO A 5 6.51 4.88 -7.12
N VAL A 6 5.44 5.48 -6.60
CA VAL A 6 4.17 4.77 -6.31
C VAL A 6 3.29 4.83 -7.54
N GLN A 7 2.73 3.70 -7.97
CA GLN A 7 1.97 3.60 -9.21
C GLN A 7 0.59 3.00 -8.99
N LEU A 8 -0.43 3.70 -9.51
CA LEU A 8 -1.77 3.12 -9.65
C LEU A 8 -1.83 2.34 -10.96
N ILE A 9 -2.11 1.05 -10.87
CA ILE A 9 -2.16 0.13 -12.01
C ILE A 9 -3.62 -0.23 -12.27
N LEU A 10 -4.05 -0.05 -13.52
CA LEU A 10 -5.42 -0.29 -13.98
C LEU A 10 -5.43 -1.52 -14.91
N PRO A 11 -5.59 -2.74 -14.37
CA PRO A 11 -5.60 -3.94 -15.20
C PRO A 11 -6.78 -3.96 -16.17
N LYS A 12 -6.51 -4.32 -17.42
CA LYS A 12 -7.57 -4.46 -18.42
C LYS A 12 -8.42 -5.68 -18.14
N ARG A 13 -9.74 -5.50 -18.12
CA ARG A 13 -10.72 -6.60 -18.05
C ARG A 13 -11.23 -6.94 -19.43
N PHE A 14 -11.33 -8.23 -19.72
CA PHE A 14 -11.87 -8.78 -20.95
C PHE A 14 -13.18 -9.51 -20.61
N GLY A 15 -14.31 -8.92 -21.00
CA GLY A 15 -15.65 -9.42 -20.67
C GLY A 15 -16.30 -10.20 -21.79
N ASP A 16 -17.12 -11.21 -21.41
CA ASP A 16 -18.04 -11.93 -22.29
C ASP A 16 -19.33 -12.33 -21.52
N SER A 17 -20.21 -13.14 -22.12
CA SER A 17 -21.47 -13.53 -21.49
C SER A 17 -21.32 -14.36 -20.19
N ARG A 18 -20.12 -14.85 -19.87
CA ARG A 18 -19.82 -15.64 -18.67
C ARG A 18 -19.27 -14.77 -17.53
N GLY A 19 -18.83 -13.52 -17.82
CA GLY A 19 -18.18 -12.62 -16.89
C GLY A 19 -16.95 -11.94 -17.51
N TRP A 20 -15.83 -11.88 -16.77
CA TRP A 20 -14.62 -11.23 -17.25
C TRP A 20 -13.36 -11.99 -16.82
N PHE A 21 -12.30 -11.79 -17.59
CA PHE A 21 -10.95 -12.22 -17.29
C PHE A 21 -10.02 -10.98 -17.20
N THR A 22 -9.04 -11.02 -16.33
CA THR A 22 -7.97 -10.02 -16.28
C THR A 22 -6.64 -10.66 -15.89
N GLU A 23 -5.56 -10.22 -16.51
CA GLU A 23 -4.21 -10.51 -16.06
C GLU A 23 -3.86 -9.50 -14.97
N VAL A 24 -3.69 -9.98 -13.75
CA VAL A 24 -3.43 -9.12 -12.59
C VAL A 24 -1.94 -8.86 -12.36
N HIS A 25 -1.08 -9.71 -12.90
CA HIS A 25 0.37 -9.55 -12.86
C HIS A 25 1.02 -10.45 -13.92
N SER A 26 1.96 -9.89 -14.65
CA SER A 26 2.96 -10.65 -15.40
C SER A 26 4.28 -9.90 -15.41
N VAL A 27 5.40 -10.62 -15.36
CA VAL A 27 6.73 -10.02 -15.32
C VAL A 27 6.97 -9.07 -16.51
N PRO A 28 6.66 -9.43 -17.77
CA PRO A 28 6.90 -8.53 -18.90
C PRO A 28 6.04 -7.25 -18.84
N ALA A 29 4.77 -7.36 -18.42
CA ALA A 29 3.88 -6.19 -18.34
C ALA A 29 4.34 -5.21 -17.25
N PHE A 30 4.79 -5.72 -16.10
CA PHE A 30 5.27 -4.89 -15.00
C PHE A 30 6.66 -4.29 -15.30
N ALA A 31 7.55 -5.02 -15.95
CA ALA A 31 8.82 -4.48 -16.44
C ALA A 31 8.61 -3.30 -17.42
N ALA A 32 7.59 -3.37 -18.28
CA ALA A 32 7.22 -2.27 -19.17
C ALA A 32 6.74 -1.01 -18.41
N LEU A 33 6.21 -1.18 -17.19
CA LEU A 33 5.89 -0.10 -16.24
C LEU A 33 7.11 0.31 -15.40
N GLY A 34 8.28 -0.34 -15.61
CA GLY A 34 9.53 -0.14 -14.86
C GLY A 34 9.48 -0.69 -13.44
N ILE A 35 8.63 -1.67 -13.20
CA ILE A 35 8.57 -2.45 -11.97
C ILE A 35 9.32 -3.75 -12.24
N ASP A 36 10.60 -3.77 -11.85
CA ASP A 36 11.53 -4.88 -12.14
C ASP A 36 11.76 -5.81 -10.93
N CYS A 37 11.01 -5.60 -9.82
CA CYS A 37 11.14 -6.45 -8.65
C CYS A 37 10.53 -7.84 -8.88
N THR A 38 11.10 -8.86 -8.26
CA THR A 38 10.53 -10.21 -8.22
C THR A 38 9.69 -10.37 -6.97
N PHE A 39 8.41 -10.72 -7.13
CA PHE A 39 7.55 -11.03 -5.99
C PHE A 39 7.72 -12.49 -5.57
N VAL A 40 7.98 -12.71 -4.28
CA VAL A 40 8.31 -14.02 -3.69
C VAL A 40 7.33 -14.47 -2.61
N GLN A 41 6.41 -13.60 -2.18
CA GLN A 41 5.41 -13.90 -1.16
C GLN A 41 4.07 -13.29 -1.53
N ASP A 42 2.99 -14.06 -1.39
CA ASP A 42 1.60 -13.61 -1.47
C ASP A 42 0.97 -13.62 -0.08
N ASN A 43 0.29 -12.53 0.26
CA ASN A 43 -0.48 -12.40 1.49
C ASN A 43 -1.96 -12.19 1.18
N HIS A 44 -2.81 -12.66 2.07
CA HIS A 44 -4.26 -12.47 2.02
C HIS A 44 -4.76 -12.08 3.40
N SER A 45 -5.49 -11.00 3.51
CA SER A 45 -6.11 -10.53 4.75
C SER A 45 -7.62 -10.38 4.59
N TYR A 46 -8.35 -10.70 5.63
CA TYR A 46 -9.78 -10.47 5.79
C TYR A 46 -10.02 -9.48 6.93
N SER A 47 -10.93 -8.54 6.73
CA SER A 47 -11.34 -7.54 7.72
C SER A 47 -12.86 -7.54 7.81
N ALA A 48 -13.41 -8.06 8.92
CA ALA A 48 -14.85 -8.18 9.10
C ALA A 48 -15.55 -6.82 9.30
N PRO A 49 -15.11 -5.92 10.23
CA PRO A 49 -15.77 -4.63 10.37
C PRO A 49 -15.31 -3.63 9.28
N ALA A 50 -16.23 -2.74 8.89
CA ALA A 50 -15.86 -1.53 8.18
C ALA A 50 -14.94 -0.65 9.03
N PHE A 51 -14.18 0.21 8.39
CA PHE A 51 -13.20 1.12 9.01
C PHE A 51 -12.13 0.39 9.83
N THR A 52 -11.77 -0.85 9.43
CA THR A 52 -10.54 -1.49 9.89
C THR A 52 -9.36 -0.83 9.21
N LEU A 53 -8.43 -0.29 9.98
CA LEU A 53 -7.19 0.29 9.48
C LEU A 53 -6.02 -0.63 9.81
N ARG A 54 -5.22 -0.95 8.81
CA ARG A 54 -3.98 -1.73 8.92
C ARG A 54 -2.82 -0.88 8.41
N GLY A 55 -1.90 -0.52 9.27
CA GLY A 55 -0.77 0.33 8.87
C GLY A 55 -0.39 1.37 9.90
N LEU A 56 0.58 2.21 9.57
CA LEU A 56 1.36 2.22 8.33
C LEU A 56 2.60 1.35 8.51
N HIS A 57 2.81 0.37 7.66
CA HIS A 57 3.83 -0.68 7.85
C HIS A 57 4.89 -0.70 6.76
N PHE A 58 6.09 -1.12 7.13
CA PHE A 58 7.22 -1.41 6.24
C PHE A 58 8.09 -2.51 6.84
N GLN A 59 9.04 -3.03 6.06
CA GLN A 59 10.22 -3.72 6.59
C GLN A 59 11.45 -2.85 6.30
N THR A 60 12.40 -2.82 7.26
CA THR A 60 13.64 -2.05 7.15
C THR A 60 14.52 -2.52 5.98
N PRO A 61 15.45 -1.68 5.46
CA PRO A 61 16.12 -1.89 4.16
C PRO A 61 16.74 -3.26 3.92
N GLU A 62 17.28 -3.94 4.94
CA GLU A 62 17.91 -5.26 4.78
C GLU A 62 16.90 -6.32 4.30
N ARG A 63 15.64 -6.14 4.60
CA ARG A 63 14.51 -7.00 4.21
C ARG A 63 13.33 -6.18 3.70
N GLY A 64 13.62 -5.04 3.08
CA GLY A 64 12.61 -4.15 2.51
C GLY A 64 11.73 -4.86 1.49
N GLN A 65 10.45 -4.50 1.45
CA GLN A 65 9.47 -5.11 0.56
C GLN A 65 8.84 -4.07 -0.35
N ASP A 66 8.98 -4.26 -1.67
CA ASP A 66 8.02 -3.70 -2.60
C ASP A 66 6.71 -4.46 -2.47
N LYS A 67 5.58 -3.77 -2.60
CA LYS A 67 4.26 -4.37 -2.46
C LYS A 67 3.41 -4.06 -3.68
N LEU A 68 2.61 -5.04 -4.10
CA LEU A 68 1.56 -4.87 -5.09
C LEU A 68 0.23 -5.26 -4.45
N VAL A 69 -0.59 -4.27 -4.16
CA VAL A 69 -1.82 -4.41 -3.37
C VAL A 69 -3.06 -4.38 -4.25
N ARG A 70 -4.03 -5.23 -3.96
CA ARG A 70 -5.36 -5.22 -4.59
C ARG A 70 -6.45 -5.65 -3.61
N CYS A 71 -7.62 -5.05 -3.73
CA CYS A 71 -8.82 -5.48 -3.03
C CYS A 71 -9.58 -6.49 -3.92
N ILE A 72 -9.87 -7.68 -3.38
CA ILE A 72 -10.54 -8.76 -4.12
C ILE A 72 -12.00 -8.95 -3.68
N ARG A 73 -12.36 -8.39 -2.51
CA ARG A 73 -13.74 -8.30 -2.02
C ARG A 73 -13.89 -7.01 -1.23
N GLY A 74 -14.98 -6.29 -1.51
CA GLY A 74 -15.23 -5.01 -0.87
C GLY A 74 -14.40 -3.88 -1.47
N ARG A 75 -14.14 -2.87 -0.64
CA ARG A 75 -13.53 -1.61 -1.05
C ARG A 75 -12.67 -1.06 0.08
N ILE A 76 -11.47 -0.61 -0.28
CA ILE A 76 -10.49 -0.02 0.64
C ILE A 76 -9.96 1.32 0.11
N TYR A 77 -9.49 2.17 1.01
CA TYR A 77 -8.63 3.30 0.69
C TYR A 77 -7.19 2.93 1.05
N ASP A 78 -6.36 2.75 0.03
CA ASP A 78 -4.98 2.27 0.15
C ASP A 78 -4.01 3.43 0.03
N VAL A 79 -3.00 3.51 0.92
CA VAL A 79 -2.14 4.70 1.09
C VAL A 79 -0.67 4.31 1.16
N ALA A 80 0.17 5.11 0.50
CA ALA A 80 1.62 5.04 0.58
C ALA A 80 2.20 6.39 1.03
N VAL A 81 3.03 6.38 2.08
CA VAL A 81 3.69 7.55 2.67
C VAL A 81 5.17 7.51 2.39
N ASP A 82 5.74 8.58 1.85
CA ASP A 82 7.19 8.69 1.66
C ASP A 82 7.91 8.82 3.00
N VAL A 83 8.69 7.81 3.36
CA VAL A 83 9.49 7.80 4.59
C VAL A 83 10.99 7.77 4.31
N ARG A 84 11.43 8.16 3.12
CA ARG A 84 12.84 8.20 2.71
C ARG A 84 13.51 9.46 3.22
N ARG A 85 14.47 9.31 4.12
CA ARG A 85 15.26 10.42 4.70
C ARG A 85 15.97 11.21 3.59
N GLY A 86 15.79 12.54 3.59
CA GLY A 86 16.33 13.44 2.56
C GLY A 86 15.45 13.58 1.32
N SER A 87 14.31 12.91 1.26
CA SER A 87 13.34 13.12 0.18
C SER A 87 12.69 14.51 0.29
N PRO A 88 12.53 15.25 -0.81
CA PRO A 88 11.77 16.49 -0.82
C PRO A 88 10.28 16.29 -0.52
N THR A 89 9.82 15.05 -0.59
CA THR A 89 8.44 14.63 -0.30
C THR A 89 8.31 13.78 0.97
N TYR A 90 9.33 13.82 1.87
CA TYR A 90 9.27 13.12 3.15
C TYR A 90 8.01 13.49 3.93
N GLY A 91 7.26 12.49 4.39
CA GLY A 91 5.99 12.66 5.08
C GLY A 91 4.79 12.98 4.18
N GLN A 92 4.98 13.22 2.88
CA GLN A 92 3.87 13.32 1.93
C GLN A 92 3.36 11.92 1.59
N TRP A 93 2.10 11.86 1.16
CA TRP A 93 1.43 10.61 0.85
C TRP A 93 0.58 10.71 -0.40
N VAL A 94 0.29 9.55 -0.97
CA VAL A 94 -0.72 9.34 -2.01
C VAL A 94 -1.66 8.22 -1.59
N GLY A 95 -2.90 8.27 -2.05
CA GLY A 95 -3.87 7.23 -1.78
C GLY A 95 -4.81 7.01 -2.95
N ALA A 96 -5.34 5.80 -3.04
CA ALA A 96 -6.31 5.41 -4.06
C ALA A 96 -7.38 4.49 -3.47
N GLU A 97 -8.58 4.56 -4.02
CA GLU A 97 -9.60 3.55 -3.77
C GLU A 97 -9.31 2.31 -4.61
N LEU A 98 -9.16 1.16 -3.94
CA LEU A 98 -9.05 -0.15 -4.56
C LEU A 98 -10.28 -0.96 -4.19
N SER A 99 -10.90 -1.62 -5.18
CA SER A 99 -12.09 -2.43 -4.94
C SER A 99 -12.15 -3.66 -5.84
N ALA A 100 -12.95 -4.64 -5.44
CA ALA A 100 -13.26 -5.77 -6.31
C ALA A 100 -13.94 -5.30 -7.61
N GLU A 101 -14.69 -4.19 -7.56
CA GLU A 101 -15.38 -3.63 -8.72
C GLU A 101 -14.41 -2.94 -9.69
N ASN A 102 -13.54 -2.03 -9.22
CA ASN A 102 -12.62 -1.29 -10.11
C ASN A 102 -11.41 -2.13 -10.54
N GLY A 103 -11.00 -3.12 -9.73
CA GLY A 103 -9.86 -4.00 -10.01
C GLY A 103 -8.51 -3.30 -9.99
N HIS A 104 -8.44 -2.06 -9.53
CA HIS A 104 -7.21 -1.29 -9.46
C HIS A 104 -6.23 -1.93 -8.48
N GLN A 105 -4.94 -1.66 -8.70
CA GLN A 105 -3.85 -2.11 -7.84
C GLN A 105 -2.93 -0.94 -7.53
N LEU A 106 -2.32 -0.95 -6.34
CA LEU A 106 -1.30 0.03 -5.98
C LEU A 106 0.05 -0.68 -5.84
N PHE A 107 1.05 -0.22 -6.61
CA PHE A 107 2.44 -0.61 -6.42
C PHE A 107 3.12 0.38 -5.48
N ILE A 108 3.73 -0.13 -4.43
CA ILE A 108 4.36 0.64 -3.36
C ILE A 108 5.79 0.13 -3.21
N PRO A 109 6.81 0.92 -3.59
CA PRO A 109 8.20 0.49 -3.51
C PRO A 109 8.76 0.59 -2.10
N ILE A 110 9.92 -0.02 -1.88
CA ILE A 110 10.73 0.14 -0.66
C ILE A 110 10.98 1.63 -0.38
N GLY A 111 10.90 2.02 0.90
CA GLY A 111 11.03 3.41 1.34
C GLY A 111 9.70 4.14 1.49
N PHE A 112 8.61 3.42 1.33
CA PHE A 112 7.27 3.92 1.62
C PHE A 112 6.60 3.10 2.72
N ALA A 113 5.96 3.78 3.68
CA ALA A 113 5.09 3.14 4.66
C ALA A 113 3.70 2.94 4.03
N HIS A 114 3.17 1.74 4.17
CA HIS A 114 1.92 1.30 3.55
C HIS A 114 0.84 1.03 4.59
N GLY A 115 -0.36 1.44 4.29
CA GLY A 115 -1.56 1.07 5.06
C GLY A 115 -2.83 1.26 4.27
N PHE A 116 -3.89 0.65 4.75
CA PHE A 116 -5.21 0.80 4.15
C PHE A 116 -6.32 0.86 5.20
N LEU A 117 -7.41 1.50 4.81
CA LEU A 117 -8.66 1.57 5.55
C LEU A 117 -9.75 0.83 4.76
N THR A 118 -10.47 -0.10 5.39
CA THR A 118 -11.66 -0.70 4.77
C THR A 118 -12.82 0.30 4.79
N LEU A 119 -13.52 0.46 3.66
CA LEU A 119 -14.62 1.40 3.49
C LEU A 119 -15.99 0.74 3.72
N GLU A 120 -16.00 -0.58 3.78
CA GLU A 120 -17.19 -1.40 4.01
C GLU A 120 -16.82 -2.68 4.78
N PRO A 121 -17.78 -3.43 5.32
CA PRO A 121 -17.50 -4.69 6.01
C PRO A 121 -17.06 -5.79 5.04
N ASP A 122 -16.50 -6.87 5.60
CA ASP A 122 -16.12 -8.09 4.86
C ASP A 122 -15.14 -7.85 3.71
N CYS A 123 -14.19 -6.93 3.87
CA CYS A 123 -13.16 -6.68 2.86
C CYS A 123 -12.08 -7.76 2.86
N GLU A 124 -11.68 -8.16 1.66
CA GLU A 124 -10.53 -9.04 1.44
C GLU A 124 -9.48 -8.37 0.55
N VAL A 125 -8.24 -8.36 1.05
CA VAL A 125 -7.10 -7.71 0.38
C VAL A 125 -6.01 -8.73 0.18
N THR A 126 -5.49 -8.82 -1.05
CA THR A 126 -4.32 -9.61 -1.38
C THR A 126 -3.18 -8.67 -1.78
N TYR A 127 -1.95 -9.04 -1.41
CA TYR A 127 -0.78 -8.29 -1.85
C TYR A 127 0.44 -9.19 -2.01
N LYS A 128 1.21 -8.90 -3.06
CA LYS A 128 2.50 -9.53 -3.33
C LYS A 128 3.60 -8.72 -2.67
N CYS A 129 4.65 -9.40 -2.19
CA CYS A 129 5.83 -8.80 -1.60
C CYS A 129 7.09 -9.27 -2.31
N SER A 130 8.07 -8.37 -2.49
CA SER A 130 9.35 -8.67 -3.14
C SER A 130 10.36 -9.37 -2.21
N ASP A 131 10.10 -9.43 -0.90
CA ASP A 131 10.85 -10.24 0.06
C ASP A 131 9.89 -10.94 1.02
N THR A 132 10.39 -11.96 1.73
CA THR A 132 9.61 -12.70 2.73
C THR A 132 9.51 -11.93 4.04
N TYR A 133 8.47 -12.24 4.83
CA TYR A 133 8.27 -11.60 6.13
C TYR A 133 9.44 -11.88 7.08
N ALA A 134 9.98 -10.83 7.64
CA ALA A 134 11.09 -10.85 8.61
C ALA A 134 10.69 -10.06 9.87
N PRO A 135 10.26 -10.74 10.95
CA PRO A 135 9.76 -10.08 12.17
C PRO A 135 10.72 -9.07 12.78
N GLN A 136 12.03 -9.32 12.68
CA GLN A 136 13.08 -8.42 13.20
C GLN A 136 13.23 -7.11 12.39
N ASN A 137 12.71 -7.08 11.16
CA ASN A 137 12.75 -5.91 10.29
C ASN A 137 11.38 -5.23 10.17
N ASP A 138 10.36 -5.78 10.84
CA ASP A 138 9.00 -5.25 10.79
C ASP A 138 8.88 -3.97 11.59
N GLY A 139 8.38 -2.91 10.95
CA GLY A 139 8.21 -1.59 11.54
C GLY A 139 6.99 -0.86 11.01
N GLY A 140 6.75 0.32 11.57
CA GLY A 140 5.64 1.17 11.17
C GLY A 140 5.71 2.55 11.77
N ILE A 141 4.81 3.42 11.32
CA ILE A 141 4.51 4.73 11.91
C ILE A 141 3.01 4.84 12.19
N ARG A 142 2.66 5.65 13.15
CA ARG A 142 1.26 5.87 13.54
C ARG A 142 0.45 6.46 12.39
N TRP A 143 -0.68 5.84 12.12
CA TRP A 143 -1.60 6.15 11.03
C TRP A 143 -2.14 7.59 11.04
N ASP A 144 -2.24 8.23 12.21
CA ASP A 144 -2.78 9.57 12.45
C ASP A 144 -1.70 10.66 12.55
N SER A 145 -0.41 10.29 12.39
CA SER A 145 0.72 11.23 12.55
C SER A 145 1.18 11.91 11.26
N VAL A 146 0.54 11.57 10.12
CA VAL A 146 0.98 12.02 8.78
C VAL A 146 0.00 13.01 8.14
N GLY A 147 -1.17 13.21 8.75
CA GLY A 147 -2.21 14.10 8.20
C GLY A 147 -2.97 13.50 6.99
N ILE A 148 -3.07 12.18 6.91
CA ILE A 148 -3.85 11.49 5.90
C ILE A 148 -5.33 11.78 6.13
N GLY A 149 -6.02 12.27 5.07
CA GLY A 149 -7.47 12.42 5.07
C GLY A 149 -8.18 11.07 4.86
N TRP A 150 -8.18 10.23 5.90
CA TRP A 150 -8.87 8.95 5.84
C TRP A 150 -10.36 9.14 5.61
N PRO A 151 -10.98 8.47 4.61
CA PRO A 151 -12.39 8.65 4.28
C PRO A 151 -13.32 7.92 5.27
N MET A 152 -13.36 8.43 6.49
CA MET A 152 -14.23 7.96 7.57
C MET A 152 -15.28 9.01 7.92
N PRO A 153 -16.47 8.62 8.40
CA PRO A 153 -17.42 9.55 8.99
C PRO A 153 -16.80 10.32 10.18
N VAL A 154 -17.17 11.58 10.33
CA VAL A 154 -16.71 12.41 11.45
C VAL A 154 -17.05 11.75 12.77
N GLY A 155 -16.07 11.65 13.67
CA GLY A 155 -16.21 11.02 14.98
C GLY A 155 -16.03 9.49 14.98
N THR A 156 -15.74 8.87 13.84
CA THR A 156 -15.39 7.46 13.76
C THR A 156 -13.93 7.25 14.18
N THR A 157 -13.70 6.25 15.04
CA THR A 157 -12.36 5.73 15.33
C THR A 157 -12.16 4.44 14.56
N PRO A 158 -11.06 4.25 13.82
CA PRO A 158 -10.84 3.00 13.11
C PRO A 158 -10.58 1.84 14.06
N GLU A 159 -10.94 0.64 13.61
CA GLU A 159 -10.53 -0.60 14.29
C GLU A 159 -9.06 -0.87 14.02
N LEU A 160 -8.24 -1.00 15.06
CA LEU A 160 -6.78 -1.11 14.99
C LEU A 160 -6.30 -2.36 15.72
N SER A 161 -5.21 -2.95 15.24
CA SER A 161 -4.45 -3.93 16.03
C SER A 161 -3.74 -3.24 17.21
N GLU A 162 -3.41 -4.01 18.26
CA GLU A 162 -2.63 -3.47 19.39
C GLU A 162 -1.26 -2.92 18.94
N LYS A 163 -0.65 -3.55 17.94
CA LYS A 163 0.60 -3.08 17.33
C LYS A 163 0.43 -1.69 16.70
N ASP A 164 -0.65 -1.47 15.95
CA ASP A 164 -0.85 -0.21 15.20
C ASP A 164 -1.17 0.98 16.12
N LYS A 165 -1.69 0.71 17.32
CA LYS A 165 -1.96 1.73 18.35
C LYS A 165 -0.70 2.33 18.98
N VAL A 166 0.42 1.57 18.99
CA VAL A 166 1.65 1.94 19.72
C VAL A 166 2.84 2.24 18.82
N GLN A 167 2.63 2.35 17.51
CA GLN A 167 3.69 2.76 16.57
C GLN A 167 4.18 4.19 16.88
N PRO A 168 5.46 4.50 16.61
CA PRO A 168 5.97 5.87 16.74
C PRO A 168 5.26 6.82 15.77
N THR A 169 5.17 8.08 16.12
CA THR A 169 4.74 9.12 15.19
C THR A 169 5.79 9.34 14.11
N LEU A 170 5.41 9.94 12.96
CA LEU A 170 6.37 10.30 11.92
C LEU A 170 7.50 11.21 12.46
N ALA A 171 7.20 12.08 13.43
CA ALA A 171 8.18 12.99 14.03
C ALA A 171 9.19 12.27 14.93
N GLU A 172 8.82 11.13 15.52
CA GLU A 172 9.68 10.30 16.36
C GLU A 172 10.44 9.23 15.56
N PHE A 173 10.06 9.03 14.30
CA PHE A 173 10.61 7.97 13.46
C PHE A 173 11.94 8.38 12.84
N ASP A 174 13.02 7.71 13.25
CA ASP A 174 14.32 7.82 12.57
C ASP A 174 14.35 6.85 11.38
N SER A 175 14.11 7.39 10.21
CA SER A 175 13.97 6.57 8.99
C SER A 175 15.29 5.94 8.57
N PRO A 176 15.36 4.61 8.42
CA PRO A 176 16.52 3.92 7.87
C PRO A 176 16.58 3.98 6.33
N PHE A 177 15.53 4.48 5.67
CA PHE A 177 15.46 4.54 4.22
C PHE A 177 16.14 5.80 3.70
N ALA A 178 17.20 5.64 2.91
CA ALA A 178 17.83 6.77 2.23
C ALA A 178 17.08 7.15 0.95
N TYR A 179 16.92 8.44 0.72
CA TYR A 179 16.43 8.92 -0.57
C TYR A 179 17.48 8.71 -1.66
N GLY A 180 17.13 8.02 -2.70
CA GLY A 180 18.03 7.71 -3.82
C GLY A 180 17.29 7.61 -5.15
N GLY A 181 16.16 8.30 -5.27
CA GLY A 181 15.31 8.14 -6.44
C GLY A 181 14.49 9.39 -6.77
N ARG A 182 13.25 9.19 -7.15
CA ARG A 182 12.32 10.24 -7.53
C ARG A 182 11.45 10.66 -6.37
N PRO A 183 11.05 11.96 -6.29
CA PRO A 183 10.07 12.41 -5.32
C PRO A 183 8.71 11.75 -5.59
N LEU A 184 7.88 11.71 -4.56
CA LEU A 184 6.49 11.30 -4.70
C LEU A 184 5.73 12.34 -5.54
N ALA A 185 4.84 11.87 -6.40
CA ALA A 185 3.97 12.71 -7.21
C ALA A 185 2.50 12.22 -7.08
N PRO A 186 1.50 13.04 -7.43
CA PRO A 186 0.12 12.58 -7.49
C PRO A 186 -0.04 11.34 -8.37
N LEU A 187 -0.95 10.44 -7.99
CA LEU A 187 -1.30 9.28 -8.82
C LEU A 187 -2.02 9.75 -10.09
N SER A 188 -1.63 9.20 -11.22
CA SER A 188 -2.17 9.49 -12.55
C SER A 188 -2.96 8.31 -13.10
#